data_c97d45e3079f2014c7b425a9e8129e96
#
_entry.id   c97d45e3079f2014c7b425a9e8129e96
#
_cell.length_a   1.000
_cell.length_b   1.000
_cell.length_c   1.000
_cell.angle_alpha   90.00
_cell.angle_beta   90.00
_cell.angle_gamma   90.00
#
_symmetry.space_group_name_H-M   'P 1'
#
loop_
_entity.id
_entity.type
_entity.pdbx_description
1 polymer ?
#
loop_
_entity_poly.entity_id
_entity_poly.type
_entity_poly.pdbx_seq_one_letter_code
_entity_poly.pdbx_strand_id
1 'polypeptide(L)'
;MTAETDAGFDPAATLDQISAATAQVLDTAAQFTDADARAPSLLPNWSRGHVLTHLARNADGGRRLLIWARTGVEMAEYPSVAARAEEIEAGAGRSADELVVDLRDSAARFAAEYRRMPLAAWSRTVRWTRGQEHPAARAADSRLCEVLVHHVDLGAGYTPAQWPAEFVDAMLSRVVASFSAREDAPAMRLHATDTGARHDIRPTAGLAPMIHGTGSSLLAWLMGRSQGADLVAEGCPRLPEPPFLY
;
A
#
# COMPACT_ATOMS: atom_id res chain seq x y z
N MET A 1 -10.57 1.81 28.80
CA MET A 1 -10.25 2.22 27.44
C MET A 1 -10.93 1.23 26.52
N THR A 2 -12.09 1.58 26.01
CA THR A 2 -12.89 0.76 25.08
C THR A 2 -12.17 0.81 23.73
N ALA A 3 -11.80 -0.37 23.21
CA ALA A 3 -11.31 -0.50 21.85
C ALA A 3 -12.40 0.02 20.90
N GLU A 4 -12.15 1.14 20.23
CA GLU A 4 -12.89 1.51 19.03
C GLU A 4 -12.66 0.39 18.01
N THR A 5 -13.61 -0.50 17.91
CA THR A 5 -13.79 -1.30 16.70
C THR A 5 -14.03 -0.28 15.58
N ASP A 6 -13.10 -0.23 14.63
CA ASP A 6 -13.21 0.59 13.42
C ASP A 6 -14.60 0.29 12.81
N ALA A 7 -15.54 1.23 12.92
CA ALA A 7 -16.97 1.03 12.62
C ALA A 7 -17.26 0.82 11.12
N GLY A 8 -16.25 0.45 10.32
CA GLY A 8 -16.30 0.25 8.88
C GLY A 8 -15.51 -0.93 8.33
N PHE A 9 -14.77 -1.72 9.15
CA PHE A 9 -14.00 -2.83 8.60
C PHE A 9 -14.90 -4.04 8.30
N ASP A 10 -15.08 -4.34 7.02
CA ASP A 10 -15.74 -5.55 6.51
C ASP A 10 -14.68 -6.53 5.99
N PRO A 11 -14.41 -7.63 6.74
CA PRO A 11 -13.39 -8.59 6.32
C PRO A 11 -13.70 -9.27 4.97
N ALA A 12 -14.96 -9.51 4.65
CA ALA A 12 -15.33 -10.19 3.41
C ALA A 12 -15.10 -9.26 2.21
N ALA A 13 -15.63 -8.05 2.26
CA ALA A 13 -15.43 -7.05 1.21
C ALA A 13 -13.93 -6.72 1.01
N THR A 14 -13.16 -6.59 2.10
CA THR A 14 -11.73 -6.33 2.02
C THR A 14 -10.97 -7.49 1.36
N LEU A 15 -11.32 -8.75 1.67
CA LEU A 15 -10.68 -9.90 1.02
C LEU A 15 -11.00 -9.95 -0.47
N ASP A 16 -12.22 -9.61 -0.86
CA ASP A 16 -12.61 -9.55 -2.27
C ASP A 16 -11.81 -8.48 -3.02
N GLN A 17 -11.62 -7.31 -2.43
CA GLN A 17 -10.77 -6.25 -3.00
C GLN A 17 -9.31 -6.70 -3.14
N ILE A 18 -8.72 -7.32 -2.10
CA ILE A 18 -7.35 -7.87 -2.14
C ILE A 18 -7.23 -8.93 -3.24
N SER A 19 -8.22 -9.81 -3.37
CA SER A 19 -8.23 -10.88 -4.36
C SER A 19 -8.31 -10.34 -5.78
N ALA A 20 -9.18 -9.36 -6.02
CA ALA A 20 -9.32 -8.70 -7.32
C ALA A 20 -8.03 -7.94 -7.71
N ALA A 21 -7.46 -7.16 -6.79
CA ALA A 21 -6.20 -6.45 -7.02
C ALA A 21 -5.04 -7.43 -7.29
N THR A 22 -4.97 -8.53 -6.53
CA THR A 22 -3.94 -9.57 -6.73
C THR A 22 -4.07 -10.25 -8.08
N ALA A 23 -5.30 -10.54 -8.54
CA ALA A 23 -5.52 -11.11 -9.87
C ALA A 23 -5.00 -10.19 -10.98
N GLN A 24 -5.27 -8.88 -10.88
CA GLN A 24 -4.77 -7.91 -11.85
C GLN A 24 -3.23 -7.84 -11.91
N VAL A 25 -2.54 -7.90 -10.76
CA VAL A 25 -1.06 -7.97 -10.72
C VAL A 25 -0.57 -9.26 -11.37
N LEU A 26 -1.21 -10.39 -11.08
CA LEU A 26 -0.85 -11.69 -11.68
C LEU A 26 -1.06 -11.70 -13.18
N ASP A 27 -2.16 -11.11 -13.67
CA ASP A 27 -2.43 -10.98 -15.11
C ASP A 27 -1.38 -10.12 -15.82
N THR A 28 -0.94 -9.03 -15.17
CA THR A 28 0.16 -8.18 -15.67
C THR A 28 1.48 -8.96 -15.69
N ALA A 29 1.83 -9.61 -14.58
CA ALA A 29 3.09 -10.33 -14.44
C ALA A 29 3.17 -11.56 -15.35
N ALA A 30 2.04 -12.21 -15.66
CA ALA A 30 1.98 -13.34 -16.59
C ALA A 30 2.34 -12.97 -18.06
N GLN A 31 2.37 -11.68 -18.39
CA GLN A 31 2.82 -11.19 -19.69
C GLN A 31 4.35 -10.95 -19.74
N PHE A 32 5.04 -11.04 -18.62
CA PHE A 32 6.47 -10.75 -18.57
C PHE A 32 7.30 -11.92 -19.12
N THR A 33 8.26 -11.57 -19.95
CA THR A 33 9.41 -12.42 -20.22
C THR A 33 10.42 -12.29 -19.06
N ASP A 34 11.43 -13.18 -19.04
CA ASP A 34 12.53 -13.04 -18.09
C ASP A 34 13.30 -11.71 -18.24
N ALA A 35 13.36 -11.17 -19.46
CA ALA A 35 13.93 -9.85 -19.70
C ALA A 35 13.08 -8.74 -19.07
N ASP A 36 11.74 -8.83 -19.16
CA ASP A 36 10.83 -7.89 -18.53
C ASP A 36 10.93 -7.95 -17.01
N ALA A 37 11.04 -9.14 -16.43
CA ALA A 37 11.21 -9.30 -14.99
C ALA A 37 12.52 -8.67 -14.47
N ARG A 38 13.59 -8.71 -15.27
CA ARG A 38 14.88 -8.07 -14.94
C ARG A 38 14.93 -6.57 -15.23
N ALA A 39 13.98 -6.05 -16.02
CA ALA A 39 13.93 -4.63 -16.35
C ALA A 39 13.66 -3.77 -15.10
N PRO A 40 14.14 -2.50 -15.09
CA PRO A 40 13.87 -1.59 -13.98
C PRO A 40 12.37 -1.41 -13.72
N SER A 41 11.99 -1.37 -12.45
CA SER A 41 10.68 -0.91 -12.00
C SER A 41 10.66 0.63 -11.85
N LEU A 42 9.55 1.20 -11.40
CA LEU A 42 9.51 2.63 -11.07
C LEU A 42 10.20 2.94 -9.72
N LEU A 43 10.53 1.92 -8.93
CA LEU A 43 11.25 2.09 -7.68
C LEU A 43 12.77 2.15 -7.93
N PRO A 44 13.49 3.12 -7.34
CA PRO A 44 14.95 3.21 -7.49
C PRO A 44 15.64 1.92 -7.06
N ASN A 45 16.56 1.44 -7.88
CA ASN A 45 17.38 0.24 -7.66
C ASN A 45 16.62 -1.09 -7.60
N TRP A 46 15.31 -1.12 -7.91
CA TRP A 46 14.53 -2.33 -7.98
C TRP A 46 14.15 -2.69 -9.42
N SER A 47 14.32 -3.96 -9.78
CA SER A 47 13.71 -4.54 -10.97
C SER A 47 12.24 -4.90 -10.70
N ARG A 48 11.50 -5.25 -11.75
CA ARG A 48 10.15 -5.80 -11.62
C ARG A 48 10.14 -7.10 -10.82
N GLY A 49 11.20 -7.92 -10.94
CA GLY A 49 11.38 -9.13 -10.13
C GLY A 49 11.51 -8.84 -8.63
N HIS A 50 12.16 -7.73 -8.23
CA HIS A 50 12.18 -7.28 -6.84
C HIS A 50 10.77 -6.94 -6.34
N VAL A 51 9.98 -6.22 -7.14
CA VAL A 51 8.61 -5.84 -6.79
C VAL A 51 7.73 -7.08 -6.62
N LEU A 52 7.78 -8.05 -7.55
CA LEU A 52 7.01 -9.29 -7.46
C LEU A 52 7.43 -10.13 -6.25
N THR A 53 8.74 -10.25 -6.00
CA THR A 53 9.25 -10.96 -4.82
C THR A 53 8.80 -10.27 -3.53
N HIS A 54 8.88 -8.93 -3.48
CA HIS A 54 8.39 -8.17 -2.35
C HIS A 54 6.89 -8.44 -2.08
N LEU A 55 6.05 -8.41 -3.11
CA LEU A 55 4.62 -8.70 -2.96
C LEU A 55 4.35 -10.12 -2.45
N ALA A 56 5.15 -11.10 -2.87
CA ALA A 56 5.06 -12.47 -2.37
C ALA A 56 5.47 -12.54 -0.88
N ARG A 57 6.60 -11.95 -0.51
CA ARG A 57 7.07 -11.91 0.90
C ARG A 57 6.14 -11.11 1.81
N ASN A 58 5.54 -10.03 1.29
CA ASN A 58 4.52 -9.26 2.02
C ASN A 58 3.28 -10.11 2.35
N ALA A 59 2.82 -10.94 1.42
CA ALA A 59 1.73 -11.88 1.69
C ALA A 59 2.09 -12.89 2.79
N ASP A 60 3.31 -13.45 2.75
CA ASP A 60 3.78 -14.39 3.78
C ASP A 60 3.94 -13.70 5.15
N GLY A 61 4.43 -12.46 5.18
CA GLY A 61 4.52 -11.64 6.39
C GLY A 61 3.15 -11.35 7.00
N GLY A 62 2.23 -10.84 6.19
CA GLY A 62 0.85 -10.58 6.61
C GLY A 62 0.15 -11.85 7.13
N ARG A 63 0.35 -12.99 6.46
CA ARG A 63 -0.17 -14.28 6.92
C ARG A 63 0.33 -14.64 8.32
N ARG A 64 1.62 -14.41 8.65
CA ARG A 64 2.16 -14.66 10.00
C ARG A 64 1.48 -13.79 11.04
N LEU A 65 1.22 -12.51 10.75
CA LEU A 65 0.46 -11.63 11.64
C LEU A 65 -0.98 -12.12 11.87
N LEU A 66 -1.65 -12.63 10.83
CA LEU A 66 -2.99 -13.21 10.97
C LEU A 66 -2.98 -14.49 11.82
N ILE A 67 -1.97 -15.38 11.64
CA ILE A 67 -1.81 -16.57 12.49
C ILE A 67 -1.62 -16.15 13.95
N TRP A 68 -0.77 -15.18 14.24
CA TRP A 68 -0.59 -14.64 15.57
C TRP A 68 -1.90 -14.13 16.16
N ALA A 69 -2.60 -13.26 15.44
CA ALA A 69 -3.88 -12.74 15.89
C ALA A 69 -4.91 -13.84 16.16
N ARG A 70 -4.96 -14.87 15.32
CA ARG A 70 -5.91 -15.98 15.48
C ARG A 70 -5.56 -16.91 16.64
N THR A 71 -4.28 -17.25 16.81
CA THR A 71 -3.83 -18.26 17.78
C THR A 71 -3.43 -17.67 19.13
N GLY A 72 -3.08 -16.39 19.20
CA GLY A 72 -2.47 -15.74 20.36
C GLY A 72 -0.97 -16.04 20.52
N VAL A 73 -0.38 -16.87 19.65
CA VAL A 73 1.06 -17.19 19.66
C VAL A 73 1.80 -16.18 18.82
N GLU A 74 2.71 -15.43 19.42
CA GLU A 74 3.48 -14.38 18.73
C GLU A 74 4.28 -14.96 17.55
N MET A 75 4.14 -14.32 16.40
CA MET A 75 4.90 -14.61 15.19
C MET A 75 5.41 -13.31 14.59
N ALA A 76 6.71 -13.24 14.32
CA ALA A 76 7.29 -12.08 13.63
C ALA A 76 6.79 -12.03 12.17
N GLU A 77 6.42 -10.84 11.71
CA GLU A 77 6.12 -10.58 10.30
C GLU A 77 7.30 -10.99 9.40
N TYR A 78 8.50 -10.52 9.75
CA TYR A 78 9.80 -10.96 9.24
C TYR A 78 10.75 -11.18 10.43
N PRO A 79 11.78 -12.02 10.29
CA PRO A 79 12.78 -12.18 11.36
C PRO A 79 13.48 -10.87 11.73
N SER A 80 13.75 -10.01 10.71
CA SER A 80 14.28 -8.66 10.83
C SER A 80 14.06 -7.86 9.55
N VAL A 81 14.31 -6.55 9.59
CA VAL A 81 14.33 -5.70 8.38
C VAL A 81 15.40 -6.16 7.39
N ALA A 82 16.58 -6.58 7.90
CA ALA A 82 17.65 -7.11 7.06
C ALA A 82 17.24 -8.42 6.38
N ALA A 83 16.68 -9.38 7.13
CA ALA A 83 16.21 -10.64 6.56
C ALA A 83 15.14 -10.44 5.47
N ARG A 84 14.22 -9.46 5.66
CA ARG A 84 13.26 -9.08 4.62
C ARG A 84 13.97 -8.61 3.34
N ALA A 85 14.98 -7.75 3.47
CA ALA A 85 15.73 -7.24 2.32
C ALA A 85 16.50 -8.36 1.61
N GLU A 86 17.14 -9.25 2.37
CA GLU A 86 17.87 -10.41 1.83
C GLU A 86 16.93 -11.39 1.09
N GLU A 87 15.73 -11.66 1.62
CA GLU A 87 14.74 -12.51 0.97
C GLU A 87 14.26 -11.92 -0.37
N ILE A 88 14.09 -10.60 -0.45
CA ILE A 88 13.68 -9.90 -1.67
C ILE A 88 14.81 -9.98 -2.70
N GLU A 89 16.03 -9.65 -2.31
CA GLU A 89 17.21 -9.69 -3.18
C GLU A 89 17.46 -11.10 -3.75
N ALA A 90 17.42 -12.11 -2.89
CA ALA A 90 17.62 -13.51 -3.28
C ALA A 90 16.55 -14.01 -4.27
N GLY A 91 15.33 -13.49 -4.17
CA GLY A 91 14.21 -13.90 -5.02
C GLY A 91 14.09 -13.14 -6.34
N ALA A 92 14.65 -11.94 -6.44
CA ALA A 92 14.41 -11.03 -7.56
C ALA A 92 14.95 -11.49 -8.91
N GLY A 93 15.98 -12.34 -8.92
CA GLY A 93 16.63 -12.86 -10.13
C GLY A 93 15.98 -14.11 -10.74
N ARG A 94 14.89 -14.62 -10.18
CA ARG A 94 14.16 -15.79 -10.69
C ARG A 94 13.55 -15.53 -12.07
N SER A 95 13.16 -16.60 -12.79
CA SER A 95 12.41 -16.48 -14.03
C SER A 95 11.05 -15.81 -13.80
N ALA A 96 10.46 -15.24 -14.86
CA ALA A 96 9.14 -14.63 -14.79
C ALA A 96 8.08 -15.62 -14.30
N ASP A 97 8.10 -16.85 -14.80
CA ASP A 97 7.16 -17.91 -14.38
C ASP A 97 7.30 -18.25 -12.89
N GLU A 98 8.54 -18.38 -12.38
CA GLU A 98 8.78 -18.65 -10.96
C GLU A 98 8.29 -17.51 -10.05
N LEU A 99 8.46 -16.25 -10.49
CA LEU A 99 7.97 -15.09 -9.76
C LEU A 99 6.43 -15.05 -9.69
N VAL A 100 5.77 -15.37 -10.82
CA VAL A 100 4.29 -15.47 -10.89
C VAL A 100 3.76 -16.58 -9.99
N VAL A 101 4.39 -17.77 -10.03
CA VAL A 101 4.01 -18.90 -9.18
C VAL A 101 4.18 -18.56 -7.70
N ASP A 102 5.32 -17.98 -7.30
CA ASP A 102 5.57 -17.59 -5.91
C ASP A 102 4.54 -16.56 -5.40
N LEU A 103 4.25 -15.53 -6.21
CA LEU A 103 3.25 -14.52 -5.87
C LEU A 103 1.85 -15.13 -5.74
N ARG A 104 1.46 -15.99 -6.67
CA ARG A 104 0.16 -16.69 -6.63
C ARG A 104 0.02 -17.55 -5.38
N ASP A 105 1.02 -18.37 -5.09
CA ASP A 105 1.00 -19.31 -3.97
C ASP A 105 1.02 -18.59 -2.63
N SER A 106 1.84 -17.55 -2.48
CA SER A 106 1.89 -16.76 -1.24
C SER A 106 0.58 -16.00 -1.00
N ALA A 107 -0.01 -15.42 -2.04
CA ALA A 107 -1.32 -14.76 -1.96
C ALA A 107 -2.44 -15.77 -1.61
N ALA A 108 -2.41 -16.97 -2.18
CA ALA A 108 -3.38 -18.02 -1.85
C ALA A 108 -3.26 -18.46 -0.38
N ARG A 109 -2.03 -18.63 0.14
CA ARG A 109 -1.80 -18.94 1.57
C ARG A 109 -2.29 -17.82 2.49
N PHE A 110 -2.06 -16.55 2.13
CA PHE A 110 -2.59 -15.40 2.85
C PHE A 110 -4.13 -15.41 2.88
N ALA A 111 -4.78 -15.55 1.73
CA ALA A 111 -6.23 -15.58 1.62
C ALA A 111 -6.85 -16.78 2.38
N ALA A 112 -6.19 -17.94 2.38
CA ALA A 112 -6.65 -19.09 3.14
C ALA A 112 -6.60 -18.83 4.66
N GLU A 113 -5.55 -18.20 5.19
CA GLU A 113 -5.46 -17.84 6.61
C GLU A 113 -6.45 -16.72 6.96
N TYR A 114 -6.63 -15.74 6.07
CA TYR A 114 -7.60 -14.66 6.23
C TYR A 114 -9.03 -15.20 6.45
N ARG A 115 -9.47 -16.18 5.64
CA ARG A 115 -10.79 -16.81 5.79
C ARG A 115 -10.98 -17.59 7.10
N ARG A 116 -9.88 -17.95 7.76
CA ARG A 116 -9.89 -18.64 9.06
C ARG A 116 -9.98 -17.70 10.25
N MET A 117 -9.88 -16.39 10.03
CA MET A 117 -9.88 -15.40 11.10
C MET A 117 -11.27 -15.30 11.72
N PRO A 118 -11.44 -15.57 13.03
CA PRO A 118 -12.70 -15.27 13.71
C PRO A 118 -12.86 -13.75 13.88
N LEU A 119 -14.09 -13.26 13.86
CA LEU A 119 -14.38 -11.81 13.95
C LEU A 119 -13.66 -11.14 15.12
N ALA A 120 -13.65 -11.77 16.30
CA ALA A 120 -12.99 -11.22 17.48
C ALA A 120 -11.46 -11.16 17.39
N ALA A 121 -10.83 -11.82 16.42
CA ALA A 121 -9.38 -11.77 16.26
C ALA A 121 -8.91 -10.54 15.45
N TRP A 122 -9.78 -9.91 14.70
CA TRP A 122 -9.42 -8.72 13.92
C TRP A 122 -9.03 -7.51 14.77
N SER A 123 -9.57 -7.38 15.97
CA SER A 123 -9.20 -6.33 16.93
C SER A 123 -7.98 -6.65 17.78
N ARG A 124 -7.41 -7.87 17.70
CA ARG A 124 -6.21 -8.24 18.46
C ARG A 124 -5.00 -7.49 17.93
N THR A 125 -4.19 -6.98 18.85
CA THR A 125 -2.95 -6.28 18.54
C THR A 125 -1.89 -7.27 18.04
N VAL A 126 -1.25 -6.90 16.92
CA VAL A 126 -0.05 -7.55 16.37
C VAL A 126 1.02 -6.50 16.14
N ARG A 127 2.29 -6.91 16.01
CA ARG A 127 3.43 -6.02 15.89
C ARG A 127 4.16 -6.24 14.56
N TRP A 128 4.34 -5.16 13.81
CA TRP A 128 5.13 -5.14 12.59
C TRP A 128 6.64 -5.21 12.90
N THR A 129 7.42 -5.57 11.91
CA THR A 129 8.88 -5.76 12.03
C THR A 129 9.62 -4.55 12.59
N ARG A 130 9.12 -3.32 12.36
CA ARG A 130 9.70 -2.09 12.91
C ARG A 130 9.15 -1.71 14.30
N GLY A 131 8.36 -2.58 14.92
CA GLY A 131 7.84 -2.41 16.27
C GLY A 131 6.50 -1.69 16.39
N GLN A 132 5.90 -1.23 15.29
CA GLN A 132 4.57 -0.61 15.34
C GLN A 132 3.51 -1.65 15.71
N GLU A 133 2.63 -1.28 16.61
CA GLU A 133 1.52 -2.12 17.08
C GLU A 133 0.20 -1.62 16.53
N HIS A 134 -0.58 -2.52 15.92
CA HIS A 134 -1.88 -2.21 15.36
C HIS A 134 -2.84 -3.41 15.50
N PRO A 135 -4.16 -3.19 15.41
CA PRO A 135 -5.12 -4.27 15.26
C PRO A 135 -4.80 -5.11 14.01
N ALA A 136 -5.08 -6.41 14.07
CA ALA A 136 -4.86 -7.33 12.93
C ALA A 136 -5.63 -6.91 11.65
N ALA A 137 -6.76 -6.23 11.78
CA ALA A 137 -7.48 -5.63 10.65
C ALA A 137 -6.57 -4.72 9.80
N ARG A 138 -5.60 -4.04 10.42
CA ARG A 138 -4.64 -3.20 9.71
C ARG A 138 -3.75 -3.99 8.74
N ALA A 139 -3.50 -5.28 8.98
CA ALA A 139 -2.74 -6.14 8.06
C ALA A 139 -3.50 -6.37 6.74
N ALA A 140 -4.84 -6.42 6.79
CA ALA A 140 -5.67 -6.52 5.59
C ALA A 140 -5.60 -5.24 4.74
N ASP A 141 -5.78 -4.08 5.37
CA ASP A 141 -5.66 -2.79 4.69
C ASP A 141 -4.26 -2.57 4.11
N SER A 142 -3.23 -2.94 4.89
CA SER A 142 -1.84 -2.88 4.43
C SER A 142 -1.63 -3.75 3.21
N ARG A 143 -2.19 -4.97 3.19
CA ARG A 143 -2.07 -5.87 2.04
C ARG A 143 -2.72 -5.29 0.78
N LEU A 144 -3.91 -4.70 0.89
CA LEU A 144 -4.57 -4.05 -0.25
C LEU A 144 -3.71 -2.90 -0.80
N CYS A 145 -3.20 -2.05 0.11
CA CYS A 145 -2.32 -0.93 -0.25
C CYS A 145 -1.06 -1.44 -0.98
N GLU A 146 -0.36 -2.44 -0.43
CA GLU A 146 0.84 -3.02 -1.02
C GLU A 146 0.59 -3.53 -2.45
N VAL A 147 -0.52 -4.26 -2.66
CA VAL A 147 -0.83 -4.81 -3.98
C VAL A 147 -1.12 -3.70 -4.99
N LEU A 148 -1.97 -2.73 -4.65
CA LEU A 148 -2.37 -1.67 -5.57
C LEU A 148 -1.22 -0.71 -5.90
N VAL A 149 -0.45 -0.30 -4.89
CA VAL A 149 0.66 0.64 -5.07
C VAL A 149 1.81 0.01 -5.84
N HIS A 150 2.19 -1.20 -5.48
CA HIS A 150 3.29 -1.89 -6.16
C HIS A 150 2.90 -2.45 -7.54
N HIS A 151 1.62 -2.56 -7.86
CA HIS A 151 1.19 -2.78 -9.25
C HIS A 151 1.59 -1.59 -10.14
N VAL A 152 1.40 -0.37 -9.65
CA VAL A 152 1.91 0.84 -10.34
C VAL A 152 3.43 0.79 -10.48
N ASP A 153 4.12 0.41 -9.40
CA ASP A 153 5.59 0.36 -9.36
C ASP A 153 6.21 -0.63 -10.37
N LEU A 154 5.47 -1.62 -10.86
CA LEU A 154 5.92 -2.48 -11.96
C LEU A 154 6.19 -1.70 -13.26
N GLY A 155 5.59 -0.52 -13.45
CA GLY A 155 5.76 0.27 -14.68
C GLY A 155 5.31 -0.46 -15.94
N ALA A 156 4.20 -1.21 -15.85
CA ALA A 156 3.69 -2.10 -16.89
C ALA A 156 2.26 -1.76 -17.31
N GLY A 157 1.94 -0.46 -17.38
CA GLY A 157 0.66 0.02 -17.90
C GLY A 157 -0.45 0.20 -16.87
N TYR A 158 -0.34 -0.39 -15.66
CA TYR A 158 -1.25 -0.07 -14.57
C TYR A 158 -0.86 1.27 -13.93
N THR A 159 -1.84 2.14 -13.73
CA THR A 159 -1.63 3.52 -13.27
C THR A 159 -2.52 3.85 -12.08
N PRO A 160 -2.23 4.92 -11.30
CA PRO A 160 -3.07 5.35 -10.19
C PRO A 160 -4.53 5.65 -10.58
N ALA A 161 -4.81 6.02 -11.83
CA ALA A 161 -6.16 6.24 -12.31
C ALA A 161 -7.04 4.96 -12.30
N GLN A 162 -6.43 3.79 -12.16
CA GLN A 162 -7.10 2.49 -12.08
C GLN A 162 -7.32 2.02 -10.64
N TRP A 163 -6.89 2.78 -9.64
CA TRP A 163 -7.16 2.46 -8.24
C TRP A 163 -8.66 2.54 -7.94
N PRO A 164 -9.22 1.61 -7.16
CA PRO A 164 -10.61 1.69 -6.73
C PRO A 164 -10.89 2.98 -5.95
N ALA A 165 -12.02 3.62 -6.21
CA ALA A 165 -12.38 4.90 -5.57
C ALA A 165 -12.39 4.79 -4.04
N GLU A 166 -12.94 3.71 -3.49
CA GLU A 166 -12.98 3.45 -2.04
C GLU A 166 -11.58 3.36 -1.43
N PHE A 167 -10.62 2.71 -2.15
CA PHE A 167 -9.22 2.69 -1.73
C PHE A 167 -8.62 4.09 -1.73
N VAL A 168 -8.86 4.86 -2.80
CA VAL A 168 -8.34 6.23 -2.93
C VAL A 168 -8.83 7.11 -1.78
N ASP A 169 -10.13 7.11 -1.49
CA ASP A 169 -10.73 7.93 -0.43
C ASP A 169 -10.19 7.57 0.95
N ALA A 170 -10.14 6.27 1.28
CA ALA A 170 -9.63 5.79 2.55
C ALA A 170 -8.13 6.09 2.71
N MET A 171 -7.34 5.84 1.66
CA MET A 171 -5.89 6.03 1.72
C MET A 171 -5.51 7.52 1.71
N LEU A 172 -6.20 8.36 0.92
CA LEU A 172 -5.97 9.80 0.90
C LEU A 172 -6.21 10.41 2.30
N SER A 173 -7.29 10.01 2.96
CA SER A 173 -7.58 10.44 4.34
C SER A 173 -6.47 10.03 5.32
N ARG A 174 -5.95 8.81 5.20
CA ARG A 174 -4.84 8.31 6.04
C ARG A 174 -3.53 9.06 5.79
N VAL A 175 -3.20 9.30 4.52
CA VAL A 175 -1.97 10.03 4.13
C VAL A 175 -2.04 11.47 4.62
N VAL A 176 -3.20 12.12 4.47
CA VAL A 176 -3.44 13.48 4.99
C VAL A 176 -3.25 13.53 6.51
N ALA A 177 -3.83 12.58 7.25
CA ALA A 177 -3.66 12.50 8.70
C ALA A 177 -2.19 12.28 9.09
N SER A 178 -1.49 11.38 8.38
CA SER A 178 -0.06 11.11 8.59
C SER A 178 0.80 12.37 8.36
N PHE A 179 0.58 13.08 7.26
CA PHE A 179 1.34 14.31 6.97
C PHE A 179 0.96 15.46 7.92
N SER A 180 -0.29 15.55 8.35
CA SER A 180 -0.71 16.56 9.32
C SER A 180 -0.01 16.42 10.67
N ALA A 181 0.40 15.20 11.03
CA ALA A 181 1.16 14.92 12.25
C ALA A 181 2.67 15.16 12.13
N ARG A 182 3.18 15.48 10.93
CA ARG A 182 4.64 15.65 10.66
C ARG A 182 5.00 17.12 10.60
N GLU A 183 6.09 17.50 11.27
CA GLU A 183 6.60 18.89 11.26
C GLU A 183 7.24 19.28 9.91
N ASP A 184 7.80 18.32 9.20
CA ASP A 184 8.45 18.50 7.89
C ASP A 184 7.47 18.56 6.72
N ALA A 185 6.18 18.24 6.93
CA ALA A 185 5.19 18.35 5.87
C ALA A 185 4.77 19.81 5.63
N PRO A 186 4.74 20.30 4.39
CA PRO A 186 4.27 21.65 4.09
C PRO A 186 2.76 21.77 4.35
N ALA A 187 2.34 22.97 4.83
CA ALA A 187 0.92 23.27 4.96
C ALA A 187 0.31 23.43 3.56
N MET A 188 -0.77 22.69 3.28
CA MET A 188 -1.48 22.76 2.00
C MET A 188 -2.93 22.30 2.13
N ARG A 189 -3.75 22.70 1.18
CA ARG A 189 -5.13 22.23 1.01
C ARG A 189 -5.22 21.42 -0.26
N LEU A 190 -5.99 20.35 -0.23
CA LEU A 190 -6.22 19.46 -1.37
C LEU A 190 -7.69 19.55 -1.78
N HIS A 191 -7.94 19.54 -3.08
CA HIS A 191 -9.28 19.48 -3.64
C HIS A 191 -9.34 18.36 -4.67
N ALA A 192 -10.02 17.28 -4.35
CA ALA A 192 -10.30 16.18 -5.27
C ALA A 192 -11.42 16.62 -6.23
N THR A 193 -11.07 16.86 -7.49
CA THR A 193 -11.98 17.46 -8.48
C THR A 193 -13.04 16.50 -8.99
N ASP A 194 -12.82 15.21 -8.84
CA ASP A 194 -13.74 14.13 -9.23
C ASP A 194 -14.83 13.87 -8.17
N THR A 195 -14.52 14.06 -6.88
CA THR A 195 -15.45 13.82 -5.77
C THR A 195 -15.93 15.10 -5.10
N GLY A 196 -15.22 16.22 -5.30
CA GLY A 196 -15.41 17.47 -4.57
C GLY A 196 -14.86 17.46 -3.14
N ALA A 197 -14.23 16.36 -2.71
CA ALA A 197 -13.67 16.24 -1.37
C ALA A 197 -12.52 17.24 -1.14
N ARG A 198 -12.42 17.74 0.10
CA ARG A 198 -11.38 18.70 0.50
C ARG A 198 -10.67 18.16 1.74
N HIS A 199 -9.34 18.33 1.77
CA HIS A 199 -8.51 17.92 2.89
C HIS A 199 -7.51 19.02 3.21
N ASP A 200 -7.17 19.18 4.48
CA ASP A 200 -6.18 20.13 4.95
C ASP A 200 -5.01 19.35 5.57
N ILE A 201 -3.79 19.60 5.08
CA ILE A 201 -2.55 19.12 5.68
C ILE A 201 -1.95 20.29 6.47
N ARG A 202 -1.79 20.12 7.79
CA ARG A 202 -1.27 21.14 8.72
C ARG A 202 -1.96 22.50 8.54
N PRO A 203 -3.27 22.61 8.82
CA PRO A 203 -4.00 23.84 8.64
C PRO A 203 -3.33 24.99 9.41
N THR A 204 -3.10 26.10 8.72
CA THR A 204 -2.48 27.31 9.28
C THR A 204 -3.48 28.47 9.23
N ALA A 205 -3.29 29.48 10.08
CA ALA A 205 -4.08 30.70 10.03
C ALA A 205 -3.82 31.57 8.78
N GLY A 206 -2.81 31.21 7.97
CA GLY A 206 -2.45 31.87 6.71
C GLY A 206 -3.07 31.20 5.49
N LEU A 207 -2.81 31.79 4.30
CA LEU A 207 -3.22 31.23 3.02
C LEU A 207 -2.28 30.09 2.63
N ALA A 208 -2.68 28.84 2.97
CA ALA A 208 -2.01 27.66 2.43
C ALA A 208 -2.39 27.46 0.95
N PRO A 209 -1.45 27.03 0.08
CA PRO A 209 -1.77 26.74 -1.30
C PRO A 209 -2.86 25.66 -1.44
N MET A 210 -3.70 25.77 -2.47
CA MET A 210 -4.69 24.77 -2.84
C MET A 210 -4.16 23.95 -4.00
N ILE A 211 -4.14 22.63 -3.85
CA ILE A 211 -3.74 21.70 -4.90
C ILE A 211 -4.98 20.97 -5.41
N HIS A 212 -5.23 21.07 -6.69
CA HIS A 212 -6.38 20.48 -7.37
C HIS A 212 -5.94 19.30 -8.24
N GLY A 213 -6.73 18.25 -8.26
CA GLY A 213 -6.57 17.08 -9.11
C GLY A 213 -7.59 16.02 -8.78
N THR A 214 -7.62 14.90 -9.50
CA THR A 214 -8.43 13.75 -9.07
C THR A 214 -7.91 13.18 -7.76
N GLY A 215 -8.75 12.50 -7.00
CA GLY A 215 -8.32 11.86 -5.75
C GLY A 215 -7.14 10.93 -5.95
N SER A 216 -7.13 10.15 -7.04
CA SER A 216 -6.04 9.25 -7.39
C SER A 216 -4.74 9.98 -7.75
N SER A 217 -4.82 11.11 -8.45
CA SER A 217 -3.66 11.95 -8.79
C SER A 217 -3.04 12.58 -7.53
N LEU A 218 -3.88 13.12 -6.65
CA LEU A 218 -3.46 13.67 -5.37
C LEU A 218 -2.79 12.60 -4.49
N LEU A 219 -3.40 11.42 -4.38
CA LEU A 219 -2.85 10.32 -3.62
C LEU A 219 -1.51 9.84 -4.19
N ALA A 220 -1.42 9.64 -5.50
CA ALA A 220 -0.20 9.20 -6.17
C ALA A 220 0.96 10.18 -5.95
N TRP A 221 0.69 11.47 -6.02
CA TRP A 221 1.68 12.52 -5.76
C TRP A 221 2.13 12.50 -4.29
N LEU A 222 1.20 12.44 -3.34
CA LEU A 222 1.52 12.38 -1.92
C LEU A 222 2.31 11.12 -1.54
N MET A 223 2.09 10.02 -2.25
CA MET A 223 2.81 8.74 -2.06
C MET A 223 4.12 8.66 -2.86
N GLY A 224 4.50 9.70 -3.62
CA GLY A 224 5.71 9.72 -4.44
C GLY A 224 5.65 8.81 -5.67
N ARG A 225 4.45 8.46 -6.17
CA ARG A 225 4.22 7.67 -7.38
C ARG A 225 3.88 8.54 -8.59
N SER A 226 3.84 9.85 -8.42
CA SER A 226 3.68 10.86 -9.47
C SER A 226 4.45 12.12 -9.11
N GLN A 227 4.93 12.83 -10.13
CA GLN A 227 5.52 14.16 -9.96
C GLN A 227 4.43 15.26 -9.93
N GLY A 228 3.14 14.89 -10.02
CA GLY A 228 2.03 15.84 -9.99
C GLY A 228 1.86 16.67 -11.27
N ALA A 229 2.29 16.15 -12.42
CA ALA A 229 2.18 16.88 -13.70
C ALA A 229 0.73 17.19 -14.11
N ASP A 230 -0.22 16.43 -13.59
CA ASP A 230 -1.66 16.54 -13.78
C ASP A 230 -2.36 17.33 -12.64
N LEU A 231 -1.60 17.87 -11.69
CA LEU A 231 -2.11 18.67 -10.59
C LEU A 231 -1.99 20.17 -10.89
N VAL A 232 -2.94 20.94 -10.38
CA VAL A 232 -2.94 22.39 -10.50
C VAL A 232 -2.76 23.01 -9.11
N ALA A 233 -1.74 23.84 -8.97
CA ALA A 233 -1.46 24.56 -7.72
C ALA A 233 -2.02 26.00 -7.81
N GLU A 234 -2.80 26.39 -6.82
CA GLU A 234 -3.31 27.74 -6.62
C GLU A 234 -2.69 28.35 -5.37
N GLY A 235 -2.21 29.59 -5.46
CA GLY A 235 -1.59 30.31 -4.33
C GLY A 235 -0.10 30.00 -4.13
N CYS A 236 0.54 29.23 -5.04
CA CYS A 236 1.99 29.04 -5.08
C CYS A 236 2.49 28.83 -6.50
N PRO A 237 3.78 29.17 -6.80
CA PRO A 237 4.33 29.06 -8.16
C PRO A 237 4.69 27.63 -8.58
N ARG A 238 4.79 26.70 -7.61
CA ARG A 238 5.14 25.29 -7.82
C ARG A 238 4.40 24.43 -6.81
N LEU A 239 4.19 23.16 -7.16
CA LEU A 239 3.71 22.16 -6.18
C LEU A 239 4.66 22.11 -4.97
N PRO A 240 4.13 22.08 -3.75
CA PRO A 240 4.94 21.75 -2.57
C PRO A 240 5.55 20.36 -2.72
N GLU A 241 6.71 20.11 -2.11
CA GLU A 241 7.32 18.79 -2.10
C GLU A 241 6.85 18.02 -0.84
N PRO A 242 5.99 16.99 -0.99
CA PRO A 242 5.63 16.17 0.14
C PRO A 242 6.86 15.41 0.64
N PRO A 243 7.06 15.29 1.97
CA PRO A 243 8.14 14.45 2.48
C PRO A 243 7.85 12.98 2.17
N PHE A 244 8.91 12.16 2.14
CA PHE A 244 8.76 10.73 1.90
C PHE A 244 7.82 10.10 2.94
N LEU A 245 6.86 9.29 2.48
CA LEU A 245 5.79 8.79 3.34
C LEU A 245 6.25 7.64 4.25
N TYR A 246 7.27 6.81 3.85
CA TYR A 246 7.71 5.59 4.54
C TYR A 246 9.20 5.55 4.84
#